data_2d1bf9fd90fd8f36e95136373608c0d5
#
_entry.id   2d1bf9fd90fd8f36e95136373608c0d5
#
_cell.length_a   1.000
_cell.length_b   1.000
_cell.length_c   1.000
_cell.angle_alpha   90.00
_cell.angle_beta   90.00
_cell.angle_gamma   90.00
#
_symmetry.space_group_name_H-M   'P 1'
#
loop_
_entity.id
_entity.type
_entity.pdbx_description
1 polymer ?
#
loop_
_entity_poly.entity_id
_entity_poly.type
_entity_poly.pdbx_seq_one_letter_code
_entity_poly.pdbx_strand_id
1 'polypeptide(L)'
;TGQANVGSISTRIQSLDVSVETKTLDNVFVNIIISTQYQVLQDKSRMFDAFYKLTDSKGQIRSYIFDVVRSTVPRIKLDDVFTSKEEIAQEVKNMLAKSMEEFGYNIISTLVTDIAPDPKVKGAMNEINAAQRQRVAAKDRAEAEKIMVVKAAEADAESKYLSGTGMARQRQAIISGLRDSVVNFQKEVDGISSKDVMEMMMMTQYFDTMKEVGTQGGNSTIFVPSGPGAVGEASAAIRSG
;
A
#
# COMPACT_ATOMS: atom_id res chain seq x y z
N THR A 1 -62.22 12.63 49.27
CA THR A 1 -61.59 13.11 48.03
C THR A 1 -60.91 11.95 47.35
N GLY A 2 -61.67 11.25 46.47
CA GLY A 2 -61.15 10.13 45.69
C GLY A 2 -60.22 10.66 44.59
N GLN A 3 -58.95 10.35 44.67
CA GLN A 3 -58.02 10.49 43.56
C GLN A 3 -58.28 9.33 42.60
N ALA A 4 -58.88 9.58 41.44
CA ALA A 4 -59.00 8.59 40.39
C ALA A 4 -57.66 8.50 39.65
N ASN A 5 -57.12 7.29 39.55
CA ASN A 5 -55.92 7.07 38.75
C ASN A 5 -56.37 7.07 37.27
N VAL A 6 -56.01 8.12 36.55
CA VAL A 6 -56.42 8.36 35.16
C VAL A 6 -55.47 7.68 34.16
N GLY A 7 -54.26 7.31 34.58
CA GLY A 7 -53.29 6.62 33.75
C GLY A 7 -51.88 6.63 34.37
N SER A 8 -50.95 5.95 33.72
CA SER A 8 -49.55 5.90 34.11
C SER A 8 -48.65 6.21 32.89
N ILE A 9 -47.62 7.00 33.12
CA ILE A 9 -46.59 7.27 32.10
C ILE A 9 -45.24 6.72 32.56
N SER A 10 -44.51 6.10 31.68
CA SER A 10 -43.18 5.54 31.99
C SER A 10 -42.12 6.62 31.91
N THR A 11 -41.36 6.80 32.98
CA THR A 11 -40.20 7.72 33.04
C THR A 11 -38.88 7.02 32.64
N ARG A 12 -38.93 5.74 32.21
CA ARG A 12 -37.76 5.01 31.72
C ARG A 12 -37.35 5.49 30.36
N ILE A 13 -36.07 5.29 30.02
CA ILE A 13 -35.56 5.53 28.68
C ILE A 13 -36.26 4.53 27.72
N GLN A 14 -36.84 5.07 26.67
CA GLN A 14 -37.49 4.33 25.62
C GLN A 14 -36.69 4.48 24.32
N SER A 15 -36.65 3.43 23.51
CA SER A 15 -36.08 3.43 22.18
C SER A 15 -37.17 3.35 21.13
N LEU A 16 -36.99 4.08 20.04
CA LEU A 16 -37.84 4.03 18.87
C LEU A 16 -36.98 3.93 17.63
N ASP A 17 -37.15 2.85 16.88
CA ASP A 17 -36.50 2.66 15.59
C ASP A 17 -37.46 3.09 14.48
N VAL A 18 -36.97 3.95 13.60
CA VAL A 18 -37.75 4.52 12.50
C VAL A 18 -37.00 4.24 11.19
N SER A 19 -37.66 3.54 10.28
CA SER A 19 -37.16 3.32 8.93
C SER A 19 -37.73 4.38 7.99
N VAL A 20 -36.86 5.14 7.34
CA VAL A 20 -37.22 6.23 6.45
C VAL A 20 -36.66 5.95 5.07
N GLU A 21 -37.56 5.81 4.09
CA GLU A 21 -37.16 5.74 2.68
C GLU A 21 -37.10 7.15 2.11
N THR A 22 -35.97 7.50 1.51
CA THR A 22 -35.73 8.78 0.87
C THR A 22 -34.80 8.63 -0.34
N LYS A 23 -34.62 9.72 -1.08
CA LYS A 23 -33.81 9.76 -2.28
C LYS A 23 -32.61 10.67 -2.05
N THR A 24 -31.42 10.22 -2.45
CA THR A 24 -30.20 11.02 -2.39
C THR A 24 -30.10 12.00 -3.56
N LEU A 25 -29.09 12.90 -3.53
CA LEU A 25 -28.79 13.84 -4.61
C LEU A 25 -28.56 13.12 -5.94
N ASP A 26 -27.96 11.93 -5.91
CA ASP A 26 -27.64 11.09 -7.09
C ASP A 26 -28.88 10.31 -7.61
N ASN A 27 -30.08 10.64 -7.13
CA ASN A 27 -31.32 9.98 -7.50
C ASN A 27 -31.44 8.51 -7.09
N VAL A 28 -30.70 8.10 -6.07
CA VAL A 28 -30.74 6.74 -5.53
C VAL A 28 -31.68 6.70 -4.33
N PHE A 29 -32.59 5.71 -4.31
CA PHE A 29 -33.43 5.44 -3.16
C PHE A 29 -32.62 4.72 -2.08
N VAL A 30 -32.74 5.22 -0.86
CA VAL A 30 -32.08 4.65 0.32
C VAL A 30 -33.08 4.50 1.45
N ASN A 31 -32.98 3.41 2.17
CA ASN A 31 -33.70 3.20 3.41
C ASN A 31 -32.74 3.46 4.58
N ILE A 32 -33.06 4.43 5.41
CA ILE A 32 -32.25 4.84 6.56
C ILE A 32 -32.98 4.45 7.82
N ILE A 33 -32.34 3.70 8.69
CA ILE A 33 -32.89 3.31 10.00
C ILE A 33 -32.25 4.20 11.06
N ILE A 34 -33.11 4.94 11.78
CA ILE A 34 -32.71 5.84 12.85
C ILE A 34 -33.27 5.33 14.15
N SER A 35 -32.41 5.08 15.12
CA SER A 35 -32.76 4.73 16.50
C SER A 35 -32.67 5.97 17.37
N THR A 36 -33.80 6.34 17.98
CA THR A 36 -33.89 7.50 18.87
C THR A 36 -34.25 7.04 20.27
N GLN A 37 -33.42 7.45 21.24
CA GLN A 37 -33.66 7.22 22.66
C GLN A 37 -34.24 8.50 23.29
N TYR A 38 -35.37 8.36 23.95
CA TYR A 38 -36.08 9.47 24.56
C TYR A 38 -36.58 9.07 25.93
N GLN A 39 -36.80 10.08 26.76
CA GLN A 39 -37.29 9.93 28.14
C GLN A 39 -38.23 11.10 28.49
N VAL A 40 -39.22 10.83 29.35
CA VAL A 40 -40.04 11.89 29.91
C VAL A 40 -39.26 12.62 30.99
N LEU A 41 -39.29 13.96 30.95
CA LEU A 41 -38.64 14.78 31.96
C LEU A 41 -39.31 14.57 33.35
N GLN A 42 -38.49 14.39 34.40
CA GLN A 42 -38.97 14.08 35.76
C GLN A 42 -39.46 15.33 36.54
N ASP A 43 -39.97 16.30 35.85
CA ASP A 43 -40.61 17.47 36.45
C ASP A 43 -42.14 17.32 36.39
N LYS A 44 -42.84 17.62 37.48
CA LYS A 44 -44.31 17.48 37.59
C LYS A 44 -45.06 18.22 36.48
N SER A 45 -44.64 19.43 36.15
CA SER A 45 -45.25 20.21 35.07
C SER A 45 -45.05 19.57 33.71
N ARG A 46 -43.81 19.11 33.46
CA ARG A 46 -43.43 18.46 32.19
C ARG A 46 -44.04 17.05 32.01
N MET A 47 -44.20 16.31 33.12
CA MET A 47 -44.93 15.01 33.10
C MET A 47 -46.41 15.22 32.79
N PHE A 48 -47.01 16.27 33.29
CA PHE A 48 -48.39 16.63 32.99
C PHE A 48 -48.53 16.98 31.49
N ASP A 49 -47.63 17.77 30.96
CA ASP A 49 -47.60 18.13 29.55
C ASP A 49 -47.43 16.88 28.67
N ALA A 50 -46.53 15.96 29.02
CA ALA A 50 -46.31 14.70 28.29
C ALA A 50 -47.54 13.78 28.29
N PHE A 51 -48.33 13.84 29.37
CA PHE A 51 -49.52 12.99 29.48
C PHE A 51 -50.75 13.56 28.77
N TYR A 52 -50.97 14.88 28.91
CA TYR A 52 -52.20 15.50 28.43
C TYR A 52 -52.08 16.22 27.10
N LYS A 53 -50.90 16.73 26.73
CA LYS A 53 -50.72 17.44 25.46
C LYS A 53 -50.44 16.51 24.26
N LEU A 54 -49.92 15.32 24.50
CA LEU A 54 -49.49 14.44 23.42
C LEU A 54 -50.08 13.05 23.56
N THR A 55 -50.97 12.69 22.65
CA THR A 55 -51.64 11.38 22.64
C THR A 55 -50.73 10.27 22.12
N ASP A 56 -49.92 10.53 21.08
CA ASP A 56 -48.99 9.57 20.47
C ASP A 56 -47.59 10.19 20.30
N SER A 57 -46.78 10.02 21.34
CA SER A 57 -45.38 10.49 21.31
C SER A 57 -44.54 9.80 20.27
N LYS A 58 -44.78 8.50 20.04
CA LYS A 58 -44.00 7.72 19.06
C LYS A 58 -44.32 8.16 17.62
N GLY A 59 -45.59 8.40 17.32
CA GLY A 59 -46.00 8.89 16.01
C GLY A 59 -45.45 10.30 15.73
N GLN A 60 -45.45 11.17 16.75
CA GLN A 60 -44.90 12.52 16.62
C GLN A 60 -43.39 12.50 16.39
N ILE A 61 -42.62 11.74 17.18
CA ILE A 61 -41.17 11.60 17.00
C ILE A 61 -40.87 11.03 15.59
N ARG A 62 -41.64 10.04 15.16
CA ARG A 62 -41.50 9.46 13.81
C ARG A 62 -41.71 10.53 12.74
N SER A 63 -42.74 11.34 12.85
CA SER A 63 -43.07 12.39 11.88
C SER A 63 -41.94 13.42 11.76
N TYR A 64 -41.37 13.88 12.88
CA TYR A 64 -40.21 14.77 12.84
C TYR A 64 -38.97 14.12 12.24
N ILE A 65 -38.67 12.85 12.53
CA ILE A 65 -37.58 12.14 11.92
C ILE A 65 -37.78 12.08 10.39
N PHE A 66 -38.99 11.76 9.92
CA PHE A 66 -39.30 11.76 8.49
C PHE A 66 -39.04 13.12 7.84
N ASP A 67 -39.46 14.19 8.49
CA ASP A 67 -39.30 15.57 7.97
C ASP A 67 -37.82 15.92 7.82
N VAL A 68 -37.03 15.76 8.89
CA VAL A 68 -35.60 16.08 8.86
C VAL A 68 -34.84 15.24 7.85
N VAL A 69 -35.04 13.92 7.83
CA VAL A 69 -34.34 13.03 6.91
C VAL A 69 -34.68 13.36 5.46
N ARG A 70 -35.93 13.60 5.16
CA ARG A 70 -36.39 13.95 3.81
C ARG A 70 -35.98 15.34 3.36
N SER A 71 -35.63 16.23 4.27
CA SER A 71 -35.10 17.55 3.93
C SER A 71 -33.59 17.58 3.79
N THR A 72 -32.87 16.73 4.53
CA THR A 72 -31.39 16.72 4.58
C THR A 72 -30.78 15.77 3.54
N VAL A 73 -31.22 14.52 3.49
CA VAL A 73 -30.62 13.48 2.65
C VAL A 73 -30.65 13.79 1.14
N PRO A 74 -31.68 14.40 0.55
CA PRO A 74 -31.69 14.75 -0.87
C PRO A 74 -30.64 15.76 -1.31
N ARG A 75 -29.97 16.40 -0.36
CA ARG A 75 -28.87 17.36 -0.61
C ARG A 75 -27.50 16.70 -0.63
N ILE A 76 -27.41 15.44 -0.25
CA ILE A 76 -26.18 14.70 -0.01
C ILE A 76 -26.08 13.56 -1.05
N LYS A 77 -24.88 13.31 -1.57
CA LYS A 77 -24.61 12.17 -2.46
C LYS A 77 -24.62 10.87 -1.66
N LEU A 78 -24.91 9.75 -2.30
CA LEU A 78 -24.99 8.45 -1.65
C LEU A 78 -23.72 8.10 -0.86
N ASP A 79 -22.55 8.30 -1.45
CA ASP A 79 -21.27 8.00 -0.78
C ASP A 79 -21.06 8.89 0.46
N ASP A 80 -21.47 10.15 0.39
CA ASP A 80 -21.36 11.11 1.48
C ASP A 80 -22.37 10.83 2.60
N VAL A 81 -23.52 10.23 2.32
CA VAL A 81 -24.50 9.83 3.35
C VAL A 81 -23.89 8.84 4.34
N PHE A 82 -23.04 7.92 3.86
CA PHE A 82 -22.35 6.96 4.73
C PHE A 82 -21.30 7.61 5.63
N THR A 83 -20.63 8.65 5.14
CA THR A 83 -19.60 9.38 5.89
C THR A 83 -20.18 10.41 6.83
N SER A 84 -21.31 11.06 6.45
CA SER A 84 -21.99 12.11 7.22
C SER A 84 -23.10 11.58 8.14
N LYS A 85 -23.14 10.27 8.40
CA LYS A 85 -24.19 9.67 9.25
C LYS A 85 -24.31 10.33 10.64
N GLU A 86 -23.19 10.76 11.23
CA GLU A 86 -23.16 11.40 12.54
C GLU A 86 -23.74 12.82 12.49
N GLU A 87 -23.49 13.56 11.41
CA GLU A 87 -24.05 14.89 11.17
C GLU A 87 -25.57 14.82 11.02
N ILE A 88 -26.06 13.86 10.24
CA ILE A 88 -27.49 13.59 10.07
C ILE A 88 -28.13 13.26 11.42
N ALA A 89 -27.52 12.38 12.21
CA ALA A 89 -28.01 12.01 13.52
C ALA A 89 -28.07 13.22 14.47
N GLN A 90 -27.07 14.07 14.44
CA GLN A 90 -27.01 15.28 15.27
C GLN A 90 -28.06 16.31 14.85
N GLU A 91 -28.29 16.49 13.56
CA GLU A 91 -29.32 17.39 13.04
C GLU A 91 -30.72 16.92 13.45
N VAL A 92 -31.00 15.61 13.29
CA VAL A 92 -32.25 14.99 13.76
C VAL A 92 -32.39 15.16 15.25
N LYS A 93 -31.36 14.93 16.05
CA LYS A 93 -31.39 15.11 17.51
C LYS A 93 -31.73 16.54 17.89
N ASN A 94 -31.07 17.51 17.27
CA ASN A 94 -31.28 18.94 17.60
C ASN A 94 -32.71 19.41 17.30
N MET A 95 -33.25 19.00 16.16
CA MET A 95 -34.62 19.32 15.76
C MET A 95 -35.66 18.66 16.68
N LEU A 96 -35.44 17.34 16.96
CA LEU A 96 -36.31 16.58 17.86
C LEU A 96 -36.27 17.18 19.30
N ALA A 97 -35.07 17.46 19.81
CA ALA A 97 -34.93 18.01 21.17
C ALA A 97 -35.74 19.31 21.32
N LYS A 98 -35.61 20.22 20.36
CA LYS A 98 -36.36 21.50 20.38
C LYS A 98 -37.87 21.31 20.32
N SER A 99 -38.35 20.42 19.45
CA SER A 99 -39.79 20.21 19.26
C SER A 99 -40.42 19.37 20.36
N MET A 100 -39.70 18.38 20.90
CA MET A 100 -40.25 17.45 21.90
C MET A 100 -40.12 17.97 23.34
N GLU A 101 -39.23 18.94 23.59
CA GLU A 101 -39.10 19.60 24.90
C GLU A 101 -40.39 20.32 25.29
N GLU A 102 -41.10 20.90 24.35
CA GLU A 102 -42.42 21.57 24.59
C GLU A 102 -43.49 20.59 25.10
N PHE A 103 -43.34 19.32 24.73
CA PHE A 103 -44.24 18.24 25.17
C PHE A 103 -43.72 17.48 26.41
N GLY A 104 -42.62 17.93 27.03
CA GLY A 104 -42.07 17.30 28.23
C GLY A 104 -41.22 16.05 27.98
N TYR A 105 -40.77 15.83 26.75
CA TYR A 105 -39.85 14.75 26.39
C TYR A 105 -38.44 15.25 26.16
N ASN A 106 -37.45 14.51 26.67
CA ASN A 106 -36.05 14.77 26.44
C ASN A 106 -35.48 13.71 25.49
N ILE A 107 -34.79 14.11 24.42
CA ILE A 107 -34.10 13.24 23.48
C ILE A 107 -32.66 13.05 23.97
N ILE A 108 -32.35 11.84 24.38
CA ILE A 108 -31.04 11.46 24.93
C ILE A 108 -30.02 11.28 23.83
N SER A 109 -30.35 10.41 22.86
CA SER A 109 -29.48 10.07 21.76
C SER A 109 -30.28 9.75 20.51
N THR A 110 -29.70 10.08 19.36
CA THR A 110 -30.21 9.70 18.05
C THR A 110 -29.04 9.15 17.26
N LEU A 111 -29.21 7.97 16.67
CA LEU A 111 -28.18 7.23 15.95
C LEU A 111 -28.73 6.76 14.61
N VAL A 112 -27.96 6.91 13.54
CA VAL A 112 -28.23 6.23 12.27
C VAL A 112 -27.66 4.84 12.38
N THR A 113 -28.56 3.84 12.43
CA THR A 113 -28.18 2.43 12.67
C THR A 113 -27.81 1.73 11.39
N ASP A 114 -28.57 1.98 10.30
CA ASP A 114 -28.32 1.37 9.01
C ASP A 114 -28.71 2.31 7.86
N ILE A 115 -27.99 2.16 6.74
CA ILE A 115 -28.26 2.86 5.48
C ILE A 115 -28.20 1.81 4.37
N ALA A 116 -29.36 1.42 3.87
CA ALA A 116 -29.52 0.40 2.86
C ALA A 116 -29.99 1.01 1.52
N PRO A 117 -29.11 1.14 0.52
CA PRO A 117 -29.52 1.48 -0.83
C PRO A 117 -30.26 0.32 -1.52
N ASP A 118 -30.98 0.62 -2.59
CA ASP A 118 -31.62 -0.42 -3.41
C ASP A 118 -30.62 -1.52 -3.79
N PRO A 119 -30.97 -2.80 -3.72
CA PRO A 119 -30.08 -3.93 -3.99
C PRO A 119 -29.41 -3.88 -5.36
N LYS A 120 -30.09 -3.36 -6.38
CA LYS A 120 -29.52 -3.20 -7.73
C LYS A 120 -28.40 -2.14 -7.74
N VAL A 121 -28.60 -1.05 -7.02
CA VAL A 121 -27.60 0.02 -6.91
C VAL A 121 -26.41 -0.47 -6.11
N LYS A 122 -26.63 -1.20 -5.01
CA LYS A 122 -25.56 -1.83 -4.22
C LYS A 122 -24.70 -2.76 -5.07
N GLY A 123 -25.34 -3.57 -5.94
CA GLY A 123 -24.64 -4.43 -6.90
C GLY A 123 -23.76 -3.63 -7.86
N ALA A 124 -24.32 -2.62 -8.52
CA ALA A 124 -23.60 -1.76 -9.45
C ALA A 124 -22.43 -1.01 -8.79
N MET A 125 -22.61 -0.49 -7.57
CA MET A 125 -21.54 0.15 -6.81
C MET A 125 -20.40 -0.82 -6.48
N ASN A 126 -20.72 -2.05 -6.11
CA ASN A 126 -19.71 -3.08 -5.86
C ASN A 126 -18.91 -3.41 -7.12
N GLU A 127 -19.55 -3.48 -8.28
CA GLU A 127 -18.88 -3.69 -9.57
C GLU A 127 -17.96 -2.51 -9.94
N ILE A 128 -18.43 -1.28 -9.79
CA ILE A 128 -17.63 -0.07 -10.02
C ILE A 128 -16.41 -0.04 -9.09
N ASN A 129 -16.61 -0.31 -7.80
CA ASN A 129 -15.53 -0.36 -6.81
C ASN A 129 -14.55 -1.50 -7.08
N ALA A 130 -15.02 -2.65 -7.57
CA ALA A 130 -14.17 -3.76 -7.99
C ALA A 130 -13.33 -3.39 -9.21
N ALA A 131 -13.94 -2.81 -10.24
CA ALA A 131 -13.24 -2.33 -11.44
C ALA A 131 -12.20 -1.24 -11.11
N GLN A 132 -12.56 -0.30 -10.24
CA GLN A 132 -11.64 0.74 -9.78
C GLN A 132 -10.43 0.14 -9.05
N ARG A 133 -10.65 -0.81 -8.13
CA ARG A 133 -9.56 -1.51 -7.43
C ARG A 133 -8.69 -2.32 -8.38
N GLN A 134 -9.28 -2.99 -9.37
CA GLN A 134 -8.54 -3.71 -10.40
C GLN A 134 -7.66 -2.76 -11.23
N ARG A 135 -8.18 -1.60 -11.61
CA ARG A 135 -7.43 -0.59 -12.36
C ARG A 135 -6.25 -0.06 -11.56
N VAL A 136 -6.43 0.24 -10.27
CA VAL A 136 -5.35 0.69 -9.39
C VAL A 136 -4.31 -0.42 -9.24
N ALA A 137 -4.74 -1.66 -8.94
CA ALA A 137 -3.84 -2.79 -8.81
C ALA A 137 -3.06 -3.09 -10.10
N ALA A 138 -3.67 -2.95 -11.28
CA ALA A 138 -2.98 -3.13 -12.56
C ALA A 138 -1.94 -2.03 -12.79
N LYS A 139 -2.25 -0.78 -12.45
CA LYS A 139 -1.29 0.33 -12.52
C LYS A 139 -0.11 0.08 -11.59
N ASP A 140 -0.37 -0.27 -10.33
CA ASP A 140 0.67 -0.49 -9.33
C ASP A 140 1.57 -1.68 -9.70
N ARG A 141 0.99 -2.77 -10.29
CA ARG A 141 1.76 -3.91 -10.81
C ARG A 141 2.67 -3.50 -11.97
N ALA A 142 2.14 -2.75 -12.92
CA ALA A 142 2.94 -2.27 -14.05
C ALA A 142 4.07 -1.33 -13.62
N GLU A 143 3.83 -0.49 -12.63
CA GLU A 143 4.83 0.40 -12.06
C GLU A 143 5.90 -0.38 -11.27
N ALA A 144 5.51 -1.37 -10.48
CA ALA A 144 6.42 -2.27 -9.79
C ALA A 144 7.29 -3.06 -10.77
N GLU A 145 6.72 -3.62 -11.85
CA GLU A 145 7.45 -4.32 -12.89
C GLU A 145 8.45 -3.42 -13.61
N LYS A 146 8.04 -2.19 -13.96
CA LYS A 146 8.94 -1.18 -14.52
C LYS A 146 10.12 -0.89 -13.61
N ILE A 147 9.87 -0.70 -12.30
CA ILE A 147 10.92 -0.44 -11.32
C ILE A 147 11.88 -1.64 -11.23
N MET A 148 11.35 -2.86 -11.20
CA MET A 148 12.17 -4.07 -11.16
C MET A 148 13.08 -4.20 -12.40
N VAL A 149 12.54 -3.98 -13.60
CA VAL A 149 13.32 -4.04 -14.86
C VAL A 149 14.39 -2.96 -14.91
N VAL A 150 14.05 -1.72 -14.52
CA VAL A 150 15.01 -0.62 -14.49
C VAL A 150 16.12 -0.90 -13.47
N LYS A 151 15.77 -1.35 -12.28
CA LYS A 151 16.76 -1.67 -11.22
C LYS A 151 17.64 -2.86 -11.60
N ALA A 152 17.10 -3.86 -12.26
CA ALA A 152 17.90 -4.98 -12.77
C ALA A 152 18.90 -4.52 -13.83
N ALA A 153 18.48 -3.64 -14.76
CA ALA A 153 19.36 -3.09 -15.78
C ALA A 153 20.46 -2.17 -15.19
N GLU A 154 20.10 -1.34 -14.21
CA GLU A 154 21.07 -0.51 -13.48
C GLU A 154 22.11 -1.40 -12.76
N ALA A 155 21.65 -2.44 -12.05
CA ALA A 155 22.53 -3.35 -11.32
C ALA A 155 23.46 -4.13 -12.27
N ASP A 156 22.97 -4.58 -13.45
CA ASP A 156 23.80 -5.24 -14.47
C ASP A 156 24.87 -4.27 -15.04
N ALA A 157 24.46 -3.04 -15.34
CA ALA A 157 25.39 -2.02 -15.83
C ALA A 157 26.49 -1.70 -14.80
N GLU A 158 26.12 -1.53 -13.54
CA GLU A 158 27.06 -1.26 -12.46
C GLU A 158 27.98 -2.45 -12.19
N SER A 159 27.44 -3.67 -12.22
CA SER A 159 28.22 -4.91 -12.10
C SER A 159 29.28 -5.02 -13.20
N LYS A 160 28.90 -4.76 -14.46
CA LYS A 160 29.83 -4.75 -15.60
C LYS A 160 30.89 -3.67 -15.47
N TYR A 161 30.52 -2.47 -15.04
CA TYR A 161 31.45 -1.39 -14.80
C TYR A 161 32.45 -1.75 -13.70
N LEU A 162 31.98 -2.24 -12.57
CA LEU A 162 32.84 -2.66 -11.44
C LEU A 162 33.76 -3.82 -11.84
N SER A 163 33.22 -4.81 -12.58
CA SER A 163 34.04 -5.90 -13.12
C SER A 163 35.13 -5.39 -14.05
N GLY A 164 34.79 -4.47 -14.96
CA GLY A 164 35.78 -3.85 -15.87
C GLY A 164 36.85 -3.07 -15.13
N THR A 165 36.47 -2.28 -14.14
CA THR A 165 37.44 -1.54 -13.29
C THR A 165 38.28 -2.48 -12.43
N GLY A 166 37.67 -3.58 -11.94
CA GLY A 166 38.39 -4.64 -11.21
C GLY A 166 39.48 -5.30 -12.08
N MET A 167 39.12 -5.69 -13.30
CA MET A 167 40.07 -6.27 -14.24
C MET A 167 41.20 -5.28 -14.63
N ALA A 168 40.85 -3.98 -14.82
CA ALA A 168 41.87 -2.97 -15.11
C ALA A 168 42.85 -2.82 -13.97
N ARG A 169 42.37 -2.74 -12.70
CA ARG A 169 43.19 -2.69 -11.51
C ARG A 169 44.08 -3.95 -11.35
N GLN A 170 43.48 -5.12 -11.59
CA GLN A 170 44.24 -6.38 -11.56
C GLN A 170 45.38 -6.39 -12.58
N ARG A 171 45.11 -6.00 -13.84
CA ARG A 171 46.15 -5.89 -14.87
C ARG A 171 47.25 -4.89 -14.49
N GLN A 172 46.84 -3.73 -13.94
CA GLN A 172 47.79 -2.73 -13.48
C GLN A 172 48.67 -3.24 -12.33
N ALA A 173 48.08 -4.00 -11.37
CA ALA A 173 48.84 -4.61 -10.28
C ALA A 173 49.81 -5.68 -10.78
N ILE A 174 49.41 -6.52 -11.77
CA ILE A 174 50.28 -7.48 -12.39
C ILE A 174 51.48 -6.81 -13.10
N ILE A 175 51.17 -5.80 -13.93
CA ILE A 175 52.25 -5.02 -14.63
C ILE A 175 53.20 -4.36 -13.65
N SER A 176 52.69 -3.76 -12.58
CA SER A 176 53.47 -3.18 -11.52
C SER A 176 54.39 -4.20 -10.83
N GLY A 177 53.77 -5.35 -10.43
CA GLY A 177 54.53 -6.43 -9.82
C GLY A 177 55.62 -7.02 -10.73
N LEU A 178 55.32 -7.18 -12.04
CA LEU A 178 56.30 -7.60 -13.04
C LEU A 178 57.46 -6.59 -13.17
N ARG A 179 57.13 -5.31 -13.26
CA ARG A 179 58.14 -4.23 -13.33
C ARG A 179 59.07 -4.26 -12.11
N ASP A 180 58.48 -4.36 -10.92
CA ASP A 180 59.26 -4.40 -9.67
C ASP A 180 60.14 -5.60 -9.58
N SER A 181 59.63 -6.75 -10.05
CA SER A 181 60.42 -8.00 -10.13
C SER A 181 61.58 -7.89 -11.09
N VAL A 182 61.37 -7.31 -12.30
CA VAL A 182 62.44 -7.05 -13.27
C VAL A 182 63.53 -6.14 -12.72
N VAL A 183 63.13 -5.06 -12.05
CA VAL A 183 64.05 -4.08 -11.45
C VAL A 183 64.88 -4.72 -10.32
N ASN A 184 64.24 -5.52 -9.48
CA ASN A 184 64.92 -6.23 -8.38
C ASN A 184 65.89 -7.30 -8.89
N PHE A 185 65.50 -8.07 -9.91
CA PHE A 185 66.34 -9.08 -10.49
C PHE A 185 67.57 -8.49 -11.18
N GLN A 186 67.43 -7.33 -11.86
CA GLN A 186 68.58 -6.58 -12.45
C GLN A 186 69.57 -6.10 -11.41
N LYS A 187 69.15 -5.82 -10.19
CA LYS A 187 70.02 -5.39 -9.07
C LYS A 187 70.82 -6.57 -8.48
N GLU A 188 70.27 -7.78 -8.54
CA GLU A 188 70.88 -8.97 -7.92
C GLU A 188 71.80 -9.76 -8.86
N VAL A 189 71.62 -9.61 -10.18
CA VAL A 189 72.38 -10.39 -11.19
C VAL A 189 73.05 -9.45 -12.19
N ASP A 190 74.36 -9.25 -12.05
CA ASP A 190 75.17 -8.49 -12.97
C ASP A 190 75.31 -9.18 -14.33
N GLY A 191 74.90 -8.48 -15.40
CA GLY A 191 75.13 -8.94 -16.77
C GLY A 191 73.92 -9.48 -17.54
N ILE A 192 72.72 -9.52 -16.95
CA ILE A 192 71.47 -9.92 -17.62
C ILE A 192 70.71 -8.67 -18.13
N SER A 193 70.36 -8.71 -19.41
CA SER A 193 69.52 -7.63 -20.01
C SER A 193 68.12 -7.67 -19.52
N SER A 194 67.48 -6.49 -19.31
CA SER A 194 66.05 -6.34 -18.98
C SER A 194 65.14 -7.17 -19.97
N LYS A 195 65.61 -7.32 -21.19
CA LYS A 195 64.92 -8.07 -22.23
C LYS A 195 64.89 -9.60 -21.94
N ASP A 196 65.97 -10.15 -21.45
CA ASP A 196 66.08 -11.58 -21.14
C ASP A 196 65.26 -11.94 -19.91
N VAL A 197 65.17 -11.04 -18.91
CA VAL A 197 64.31 -11.20 -17.73
C VAL A 197 62.83 -11.16 -18.13
N MET A 198 62.48 -10.23 -19.03
CA MET A 198 61.09 -10.10 -19.50
C MET A 198 60.66 -11.34 -20.33
N GLU A 199 61.57 -11.87 -21.14
CA GLU A 199 61.32 -13.09 -21.93
C GLU A 199 61.12 -14.30 -21.01
N MET A 200 61.91 -14.48 -19.96
CA MET A 200 61.74 -15.54 -18.96
C MET A 200 60.44 -15.39 -18.17
N MET A 201 60.03 -14.18 -17.82
CA MET A 201 58.80 -13.91 -17.15
C MET A 201 57.55 -14.19 -18.04
N MET A 202 57.60 -13.77 -19.30
CA MET A 202 56.53 -14.05 -20.26
C MET A 202 56.37 -15.54 -20.46
N MET A 203 57.48 -16.30 -20.50
CA MET A 203 57.44 -17.74 -20.58
C MET A 203 56.85 -18.37 -19.34
N THR A 204 57.17 -17.90 -18.15
CA THR A 204 56.54 -18.41 -16.89
C THR A 204 55.05 -18.12 -16.87
N GLN A 205 54.64 -16.90 -17.27
CA GLN A 205 53.24 -16.52 -17.30
C GLN A 205 52.42 -17.31 -18.37
N TYR A 206 53.06 -17.66 -19.51
CA TYR A 206 52.47 -18.54 -20.50
C TYR A 206 52.20 -19.92 -19.91
N PHE A 207 53.16 -20.52 -19.20
CA PHE A 207 52.95 -21.81 -18.53
C PHE A 207 51.93 -21.78 -17.43
N ASP A 208 51.87 -20.69 -16.64
CA ASP A 208 50.82 -20.50 -15.59
C ASP A 208 49.43 -20.40 -16.22
N THR A 209 49.29 -19.65 -17.32
CA THR A 209 48.02 -19.54 -18.04
C THR A 209 47.60 -20.91 -18.64
N MET A 210 48.53 -21.64 -19.19
CA MET A 210 48.26 -22.99 -19.71
C MET A 210 47.87 -23.98 -18.61
N LYS A 211 48.46 -23.86 -17.42
CA LYS A 211 48.10 -24.64 -16.25
C LYS A 211 46.68 -24.30 -15.79
N GLU A 212 46.30 -23.01 -15.77
CA GLU A 212 44.99 -22.54 -15.39
C GLU A 212 43.91 -23.03 -16.38
N VAL A 213 44.16 -22.93 -17.68
CA VAL A 213 43.31 -23.48 -18.73
C VAL A 213 43.14 -25.00 -18.58
N GLY A 214 44.21 -25.72 -18.22
CA GLY A 214 44.20 -27.15 -18.02
C GLY A 214 43.46 -27.58 -16.73
N THR A 215 43.34 -26.71 -15.73
CA THR A 215 42.66 -26.98 -14.46
C THR A 215 41.19 -26.61 -14.48
N GLN A 216 40.75 -25.69 -15.38
CA GLN A 216 39.34 -25.39 -15.62
C GLN A 216 38.71 -26.53 -16.42
N GLY A 217 38.20 -27.54 -15.73
CA GLY A 217 37.64 -28.78 -16.26
C GLY A 217 36.42 -28.59 -17.16
N GLY A 218 36.70 -28.35 -18.43
CA GLY A 218 35.76 -28.57 -19.52
C GLY A 218 36.43 -29.54 -20.48
N ASN A 219 35.70 -30.50 -21.01
CA ASN A 219 36.10 -31.63 -21.86
C ASN A 219 36.97 -31.31 -23.12
N SER A 220 37.98 -30.49 -22.97
CA SER A 220 38.91 -30.15 -24.04
C SER A 220 40.29 -30.69 -23.71
N THR A 221 40.74 -31.69 -24.43
CA THR A 221 42.13 -32.18 -24.34
C THR A 221 43.01 -31.19 -25.12
N ILE A 222 43.86 -30.44 -24.40
CA ILE A 222 44.83 -29.55 -25.03
C ILE A 222 46.17 -30.29 -25.14
N PHE A 223 46.63 -30.53 -26.38
CA PHE A 223 47.96 -31.09 -26.63
C PHE A 223 48.96 -29.93 -26.64
N VAL A 224 49.81 -29.87 -25.64
CA VAL A 224 50.95 -28.93 -25.63
C VAL A 224 52.20 -29.70 -25.98
N PRO A 225 52.95 -29.30 -27.05
CA PRO A 225 54.22 -29.91 -27.35
C PRO A 225 55.18 -29.64 -26.18
N SER A 226 55.67 -30.73 -25.55
CA SER A 226 56.51 -30.68 -24.35
C SER A 226 57.96 -31.09 -24.60
N GLY A 227 58.37 -31.14 -25.85
CA GLY A 227 59.78 -31.51 -26.21
C GLY A 227 60.76 -30.36 -25.96
N PRO A 228 62.06 -30.64 -25.82
CA PRO A 228 63.09 -29.63 -25.59
C PRO A 228 63.15 -28.53 -26.66
N GLY A 229 62.67 -28.75 -27.88
CA GLY A 229 62.55 -27.78 -28.95
C GLY A 229 61.33 -26.89 -28.85
N ALA A 230 60.26 -27.32 -28.14
CA ALA A 230 58.98 -26.57 -28.04
C ALA A 230 59.13 -25.26 -27.29
N VAL A 231 60.03 -25.16 -26.33
CA VAL A 231 60.35 -23.94 -25.58
C VAL A 231 61.04 -22.91 -26.51
N GLY A 232 61.90 -23.36 -27.42
CA GLY A 232 62.56 -22.55 -28.44
C GLY A 232 61.58 -22.00 -29.48
N GLU A 233 60.61 -22.81 -29.91
CA GLU A 233 59.58 -22.45 -30.89
C GLU A 233 58.54 -21.46 -30.23
N ALA A 234 58.17 -21.67 -28.96
CA ALA A 234 57.32 -20.75 -28.25
C ALA A 234 57.99 -19.38 -28.04
N SER A 235 59.31 -19.34 -27.73
CA SER A 235 60.09 -18.11 -27.62
C SER A 235 60.24 -17.39 -28.94
N ALA A 236 60.40 -18.15 -30.04
CA ALA A 236 60.50 -17.60 -31.40
C ALA A 236 59.15 -17.02 -31.87
N ALA A 237 58.03 -17.67 -31.56
CA ALA A 237 56.68 -17.18 -31.85
C ALA A 237 56.35 -15.89 -31.09
N ILE A 238 56.77 -15.78 -29.85
CA ILE A 238 56.61 -14.57 -29.06
C ILE A 238 57.49 -13.39 -29.58
N ARG A 239 58.66 -13.72 -30.20
CA ARG A 239 59.51 -12.73 -30.82
C ARG A 239 58.98 -12.21 -32.16
N SER A 240 58.21 -12.98 -32.87
CA SER A 240 57.71 -12.66 -34.22
C SER A 240 56.36 -11.99 -34.27
N GLY A 241 55.61 -11.97 -33.15
CA GLY A 241 54.32 -11.27 -33.02
C GLY A 241 54.45 -9.95 -32.29
#